data_212c26d8aaa2df9c3aa6457b14847bfd
#
_entry.id   212c26d8aaa2df9c3aa6457b14847bfd
#
_cell.length_a   1.000
_cell.length_b   1.000
_cell.length_c   1.000
_cell.angle_alpha   90.00
_cell.angle_beta   90.00
_cell.angle_gamma   90.00
#
_symmetry.space_group_name_H-M   'P 1'
#
loop_
_entity.id
_entity.type
_entity.pdbx_description
1 polymer ?
#
loop_
_entity_poly.entity_id
_entity_poly.type
_entity_poly.pdbx_seq_one_letter_code
_entity_poly.pdbx_strand_id
1 'polypeptide(L)'
;MRIKVVRIFNTYGPRMHPDDGRVVSNFIVQALKGEDITIYGDGRQTRSFCYVDDLLEGMIRAMNSPDDITGPINIGNPREFTILELANRVIELTGSRSKLIFKPLPPDDPRQRRPDITLAQKLLGWAPRIELREGLENTVHHFKAQLFGSMVQPEEIPVAFVPEFSD
;
A
#
# COMPACT_ATOMS: atom_id res chain seq x y z
N MET A 1 -13.92 -27.10 -11.24
CA MET A 1 -13.84 -25.78 -10.60
C MET A 1 -12.54 -25.13 -11.05
N ARG A 2 -12.62 -23.89 -11.56
CA ARG A 2 -11.43 -23.15 -12.01
C ARG A 2 -10.86 -22.37 -10.83
N ILE A 3 -9.63 -22.66 -10.43
CA ILE A 3 -9.00 -22.03 -9.27
C ILE A 3 -7.81 -21.20 -9.77
N LYS A 4 -7.72 -19.96 -9.30
CA LYS A 4 -6.59 -19.06 -9.47
C LYS A 4 -5.99 -18.75 -8.12
N VAL A 5 -4.68 -18.93 -7.96
CA VAL A 5 -3.98 -18.66 -6.70
C VAL A 5 -3.07 -17.47 -6.87
N VAL A 6 -3.26 -16.44 -6.07
CA VAL A 6 -2.38 -15.27 -6.00
C VAL A 6 -1.81 -15.13 -4.59
N ARG A 7 -0.57 -14.66 -4.49
CA ARG A 7 0.06 -14.27 -3.22
C ARG A 7 0.11 -12.75 -3.17
N ILE A 8 -0.62 -12.18 -2.22
CA ILE A 8 -0.72 -10.74 -2.00
C ILE A 8 0.42 -10.29 -1.09
N PHE A 9 1.17 -9.28 -1.53
CA PHE A 9 2.19 -8.62 -0.73
C PHE A 9 1.66 -7.32 -0.13
N ASN A 10 2.42 -6.70 0.81
CA ASN A 10 2.00 -5.53 1.58
C ASN A 10 1.23 -4.53 0.72
N THR A 11 -0.06 -4.44 0.96
CA THR A 11 -0.97 -3.55 0.24
C THR A 11 -1.44 -2.44 1.14
N TYR A 12 -1.55 -1.23 0.59
CA TYR A 12 -2.04 -0.04 1.27
C TYR A 12 -2.94 0.77 0.34
N GLY A 13 -3.75 1.65 0.90
CA GLY A 13 -4.64 2.52 0.13
C GLY A 13 -5.85 2.98 0.93
N PRO A 14 -6.78 3.72 0.30
CA PRO A 14 -8.07 4.06 0.87
C PRO A 14 -8.82 2.83 1.39
N ARG A 15 -9.68 3.03 2.40
CA ARG A 15 -10.46 2.00 3.09
C ARG A 15 -9.67 0.98 3.92
N MET A 16 -8.35 1.19 4.13
CA MET A 16 -7.68 0.53 5.25
C MET A 16 -8.34 0.94 6.57
N HIS A 17 -8.39 0.01 7.52
CA HIS A 17 -8.84 0.39 8.86
C HIS A 17 -7.76 1.21 9.58
N PRO A 18 -8.10 2.35 10.21
CA PRO A 18 -7.10 3.18 10.92
C PRO A 18 -6.28 2.42 11.98
N ASP A 19 -6.92 1.46 12.64
CA ASP A 19 -6.34 0.67 13.72
C ASP A 19 -5.99 -0.77 13.28
N ASP A 20 -5.63 -0.99 12.01
CA ASP A 20 -5.28 -2.33 11.50
C ASP A 20 -3.86 -2.79 11.90
N GLY A 21 -3.11 -1.93 12.57
CA GLY A 21 -1.77 -2.23 13.10
C GLY A 21 -0.66 -2.24 12.05
N ARG A 22 -0.95 -1.93 10.79
CA ARG A 22 0.06 -1.89 9.73
C ARG A 22 0.83 -0.55 9.75
N VAL A 23 2.06 -0.59 9.27
CA VAL A 23 2.97 0.56 9.34
C VAL A 23 2.42 1.80 8.61
N VAL A 24 1.80 1.64 7.44
CA VAL A 24 1.28 2.77 6.65
C VAL A 24 0.12 3.46 7.37
N SER A 25 -0.90 2.69 7.81
CA SER A 25 -2.03 3.22 8.58
C SER A 25 -1.58 3.86 9.88
N ASN A 26 -0.73 3.17 10.66
CA ASN A 26 -0.22 3.70 11.92
C ASN A 26 0.48 5.05 11.75
N PHE A 27 1.38 5.18 10.77
CA PHE A 27 2.11 6.42 10.54
C PHE A 27 1.19 7.56 10.11
N ILE A 28 0.23 7.28 9.20
CA ILE A 28 -0.73 8.28 8.76
C ILE A 28 -1.60 8.74 9.93
N VAL A 29 -2.15 7.81 10.72
CA VAL A 29 -3.01 8.14 11.87
C VAL A 29 -2.25 8.95 12.91
N GLN A 30 -1.04 8.51 13.29
CA GLN A 30 -0.19 9.24 14.25
C GLN A 30 0.11 10.65 13.75
N ALA A 31 0.55 10.78 12.49
CA ALA A 31 0.85 12.08 11.90
C ALA A 31 -0.37 13.01 11.85
N LEU A 32 -1.54 12.51 11.46
CA LEU A 32 -2.77 13.29 11.38
C LEU A 32 -3.30 13.73 12.75
N LYS A 33 -3.09 12.91 13.78
CA LYS A 33 -3.44 13.25 15.18
C LYS A 33 -2.40 14.14 15.87
N GLY A 34 -1.25 14.40 15.22
CA GLY A 34 -0.14 15.15 15.84
C GLY A 34 0.61 14.35 16.91
N GLU A 35 0.45 13.04 16.92
CA GLU A 35 1.17 12.11 17.79
C GLU A 35 2.56 11.82 17.21
N ASP A 36 3.51 11.43 18.05
CA ASP A 36 4.84 11.02 17.59
C ASP A 36 4.77 9.70 16.81
N ILE A 37 5.49 9.63 15.67
CA ILE A 37 5.53 8.43 14.84
C ILE A 37 6.47 7.40 15.45
N THR A 38 5.93 6.22 15.74
CA THR A 38 6.69 5.12 16.36
C THR A 38 7.37 4.24 15.30
N ILE A 39 8.71 4.23 15.31
CA ILE A 39 9.53 3.34 14.47
C ILE A 39 10.08 2.22 15.35
N TYR A 40 9.89 0.98 14.91
CA TYR A 40 10.52 -0.17 15.55
C TYR A 40 11.87 -0.45 14.88
N GLY A 41 12.92 -0.66 15.70
CA GLY A 41 14.30 -0.76 15.25
C GLY A 41 14.88 0.61 14.88
N ASP A 42 15.88 0.63 13.99
CA ASP A 42 16.54 1.84 13.50
C ASP A 42 15.86 2.46 12.24
N GLY A 43 14.80 1.84 11.75
CA GLY A 43 14.05 2.27 10.57
C GLY A 43 14.73 1.97 9.23
N ARG A 44 15.88 1.27 9.23
CA ARG A 44 16.60 0.90 7.99
C ARG A 44 16.09 -0.37 7.33
N GLN A 45 15.25 -1.14 8.03
CA GLN A 45 14.59 -2.30 7.42
C GLN A 45 13.72 -1.85 6.25
N THR A 46 13.77 -2.63 5.16
CA THR A 46 13.04 -2.30 3.93
C THR A 46 11.74 -3.07 3.82
N ARG A 47 10.75 -2.42 3.22
CA ARG A 47 9.47 -3.02 2.84
C ARG A 47 9.07 -2.52 1.47
N SER A 48 8.38 -3.37 0.74
CA SER A 48 7.71 -2.97 -0.50
C SER A 48 6.22 -2.72 -0.22
N PHE A 49 5.66 -1.73 -0.89
CA PHE A 49 4.26 -1.33 -0.69
C PHE A 49 3.56 -1.27 -2.04
N CYS A 50 2.48 -2.05 -2.20
CA CYS A 50 1.64 -2.06 -3.39
C CYS A 50 0.39 -1.23 -3.13
N TYR A 51 0.08 -0.29 -4.02
CA TYR A 51 -1.17 0.46 -3.91
C TYR A 51 -2.36 -0.44 -4.26
N VAL A 52 -3.50 -0.21 -3.61
CA VAL A 52 -4.66 -1.11 -3.69
C VAL A 52 -5.20 -1.27 -5.11
N ASP A 53 -5.21 -0.20 -5.93
CA ASP A 53 -5.72 -0.27 -7.30
C ASP A 53 -4.81 -1.12 -8.20
N ASP A 54 -3.48 -1.03 -8.04
CA ASP A 54 -2.54 -1.93 -8.70
C ASP A 54 -2.80 -3.39 -8.32
N LEU A 55 -3.03 -3.66 -7.03
CA LEU A 55 -3.37 -5.01 -6.56
C LEU A 55 -4.66 -5.51 -7.22
N LEU A 56 -5.72 -4.70 -7.22
CA LEU A 56 -7.02 -5.05 -7.82
C LEU A 56 -6.89 -5.33 -9.31
N GLU A 57 -6.16 -4.50 -10.05
CA GLU A 57 -5.87 -4.76 -11.47
C GLU A 57 -5.18 -6.11 -11.67
N GLY A 58 -4.16 -6.41 -10.86
CA GLY A 58 -3.45 -7.69 -10.91
C GLY A 58 -4.36 -8.89 -10.62
N MET A 59 -5.25 -8.76 -9.63
CA MET A 59 -6.24 -9.80 -9.30
C MET A 59 -7.24 -10.02 -10.45
N ILE A 60 -7.78 -8.95 -11.04
CA ILE A 60 -8.71 -9.03 -12.17
C ILE A 60 -8.05 -9.72 -13.36
N ARG A 61 -6.81 -9.36 -13.69
CA ARG A 61 -6.06 -10.02 -14.77
C ARG A 61 -5.80 -11.51 -14.47
N ALA A 62 -5.50 -11.86 -13.21
CA ALA A 62 -5.35 -13.25 -12.80
C ALA A 62 -6.67 -14.03 -12.96
N MET A 63 -7.79 -13.45 -12.57
CA MET A 63 -9.12 -14.07 -12.72
C MET A 63 -9.47 -14.31 -14.20
N ASN A 64 -9.15 -13.38 -15.09
CA ASN A 64 -9.45 -13.43 -16.52
C ASN A 64 -8.37 -14.17 -17.35
N SER A 65 -7.31 -14.68 -16.71
CA SER A 65 -6.26 -15.42 -17.41
C SER A 65 -6.74 -16.79 -17.90
N PRO A 66 -6.09 -17.38 -18.92
CA PRO A 66 -6.38 -18.73 -19.40
C PRO A 66 -6.45 -19.78 -18.30
N ASP A 67 -7.26 -20.84 -18.51
CA ASP A 67 -7.58 -21.84 -17.48
C ASP A 67 -6.37 -22.61 -16.95
N ASP A 68 -5.35 -22.80 -17.77
CA ASP A 68 -4.09 -23.46 -17.43
C ASP A 68 -3.19 -22.62 -16.52
N ILE A 69 -3.44 -21.31 -16.41
CA ILE A 69 -2.73 -20.44 -15.48
C ILE A 69 -3.42 -20.50 -14.12
N THR A 70 -2.98 -21.40 -13.26
CA THR A 70 -3.56 -21.63 -11.93
C THR A 70 -2.79 -20.91 -10.81
N GLY A 71 -1.54 -20.54 -11.04
CA GLY A 71 -0.66 -19.90 -10.04
C GLY A 71 0.19 -20.90 -9.25
N PRO A 72 0.74 -20.51 -8.10
CA PRO A 72 0.59 -19.21 -7.44
C PRO A 72 1.36 -18.07 -8.14
N ILE A 73 0.71 -16.92 -8.28
CA ILE A 73 1.30 -15.71 -8.86
C ILE A 73 1.44 -14.64 -7.78
N ASN A 74 2.65 -14.07 -7.63
CA ASN A 74 2.86 -12.98 -6.70
C ASN A 74 2.34 -11.67 -7.29
N ILE A 75 1.50 -10.94 -6.56
CA ILE A 75 1.02 -9.61 -6.88
C ILE A 75 1.48 -8.66 -5.77
N GLY A 76 2.28 -7.68 -6.14
CA GLY A 76 2.88 -6.71 -5.23
C GLY A 76 3.84 -5.78 -5.95
N ASN A 77 4.38 -4.79 -5.25
CA ASN A 77 5.35 -3.87 -5.81
C ASN A 77 6.77 -4.29 -5.41
N PRO A 78 7.71 -4.55 -6.34
CA PRO A 78 9.08 -4.94 -6.01
C PRO A 78 9.97 -3.78 -5.55
N ARG A 79 9.50 -2.54 -5.63
CA ARG A 79 10.25 -1.37 -5.17
C ARG A 79 10.25 -1.30 -3.65
N GLU A 80 11.43 -1.20 -3.08
CA GLU A 80 11.63 -1.18 -1.63
C GLU A 80 11.87 0.24 -1.13
N PHE A 81 11.36 0.49 0.07
CA PHE A 81 11.59 1.73 0.83
C PHE A 81 11.95 1.37 2.26
N THR A 82 12.80 2.14 2.89
CA THR A 82 13.04 2.03 4.32
C THR A 82 11.83 2.52 5.12
N ILE A 83 11.66 2.00 6.31
CA ILE A 83 10.59 2.48 7.22
C ILE A 83 10.80 3.96 7.56
N LEU A 84 12.05 4.40 7.64
CA LEU A 84 12.39 5.81 7.86
C LEU A 84 11.96 6.70 6.69
N GLU A 85 12.20 6.27 5.44
CA GLU A 85 11.73 7.00 4.25
C GLU A 85 10.21 7.11 4.23
N LEU A 86 9.49 6.03 4.55
CA LEU A 86 8.03 6.04 4.64
C LEU A 86 7.55 7.07 5.69
N ALA A 87 8.13 7.07 6.89
CA ALA A 87 7.76 7.99 7.95
C ALA A 87 7.96 9.46 7.54
N ASN A 88 9.12 9.77 6.94
CA ASN A 88 9.40 11.13 6.47
C ASN A 88 8.42 11.58 5.37
N ARG A 89 8.07 10.70 4.43
CA ARG A 89 7.08 11.01 3.39
C ARG A 89 5.69 11.27 3.99
N VAL A 90 5.28 10.49 4.98
CA VAL A 90 4.01 10.71 5.67
C VAL A 90 4.00 12.05 6.41
N ILE A 91 5.07 12.41 7.11
CA ILE A 91 5.19 13.73 7.77
C ILE A 91 5.08 14.85 6.74
N GLU A 92 5.80 14.76 5.62
CA GLU A 92 5.76 15.74 4.53
C GLU A 92 4.33 15.92 3.99
N LEU A 93 3.66 14.80 3.64
CA LEU A 93 2.32 14.81 3.02
C LEU A 93 1.20 15.26 3.97
N THR A 94 1.35 15.00 5.27
CA THR A 94 0.38 15.43 6.27
C THR A 94 0.61 16.85 6.75
N GLY A 95 1.82 17.40 6.54
CA GLY A 95 2.25 18.67 7.13
C GLY A 95 2.40 18.58 8.65
N SER A 96 2.57 17.38 9.19
CA SER A 96 2.65 17.14 10.63
C SER A 96 3.96 17.63 11.22
N ARG A 97 3.91 17.99 12.51
CA ARG A 97 5.09 18.28 13.34
C ARG A 97 5.51 17.10 14.23
N SER A 98 4.97 15.92 13.97
CA SER A 98 5.27 14.67 14.68
C SER A 98 6.77 14.38 14.67
N LYS A 99 7.29 13.97 15.81
CA LYS A 99 8.69 13.49 15.92
C LYS A 99 8.74 11.99 15.67
N LEU A 100 9.92 11.51 15.30
CA LEU A 100 10.17 10.08 15.19
C LEU A 100 10.66 9.55 16.53
N ILE A 101 9.98 8.56 17.09
CA ILE A 101 10.41 7.84 18.28
C ILE A 101 10.75 6.40 17.95
N PHE A 102 11.88 5.91 18.46
CA PHE A 102 12.38 4.59 18.15
C PHE A 102 12.13 3.63 19.31
N LYS A 103 11.61 2.44 18.99
CA LYS A 103 11.36 1.36 19.96
C LYS A 103 12.12 0.10 19.56
N PRO A 104 12.40 -0.81 20.51
CA PRO A 104 13.03 -2.09 20.16
C PRO A 104 12.29 -2.82 19.07
N LEU A 105 13.04 -3.41 18.11
CA LEU A 105 12.47 -4.23 17.03
C LEU A 105 11.92 -5.54 17.62
N PRO A 106 10.69 -5.95 17.27
CA PRO A 106 10.19 -7.28 17.60
C PRO A 106 11.10 -8.38 17.04
N PRO A 107 11.33 -9.47 17.77
CA PRO A 107 12.30 -10.51 17.38
C PRO A 107 11.96 -11.19 16.05
N ASP A 108 10.67 -11.23 15.66
CA ASP A 108 10.18 -11.94 14.47
C ASP A 108 9.97 -11.03 13.25
N ASP A 109 10.38 -9.75 13.28
CA ASP A 109 10.20 -8.85 12.14
C ASP A 109 11.29 -9.10 11.08
N PRO A 110 10.92 -9.60 9.88
CA PRO A 110 11.89 -9.89 8.83
C PRO A 110 12.56 -8.62 8.34
N ARG A 111 13.87 -8.69 8.09
CA ARG A 111 14.65 -7.53 7.59
C ARG A 111 14.20 -7.05 6.21
N GLN A 112 13.69 -7.96 5.38
CA GLN A 112 13.28 -7.66 4.01
C GLN A 112 12.04 -8.47 3.60
N ARG A 113 11.11 -7.80 2.90
CA ARG A 113 9.98 -8.43 2.20
C ARG A 113 9.79 -7.77 0.84
N ARG A 114 10.26 -8.47 -0.20
CA ARG A 114 10.19 -8.02 -1.59
C ARG A 114 9.55 -9.12 -2.46
N PRO A 115 8.49 -8.84 -3.23
CA PRO A 115 7.94 -9.81 -4.17
C PRO A 115 8.80 -9.94 -5.42
N ASP A 116 8.95 -11.17 -5.91
CA ASP A 116 9.30 -11.41 -7.31
C ASP A 116 8.00 -11.48 -8.11
N ILE A 117 7.82 -10.53 -9.03
CA ILE A 117 6.62 -10.39 -9.88
C ILE A 117 6.84 -10.86 -11.32
N THR A 118 7.93 -11.57 -11.60
CA THR A 118 8.29 -12.02 -12.97
C THR A 118 7.16 -12.81 -13.62
N LEU A 119 6.49 -13.70 -12.86
CA LEU A 119 5.35 -14.45 -13.38
C LEU A 119 4.14 -13.57 -13.67
N ALA A 120 3.84 -12.57 -12.82
CA ALA A 120 2.76 -11.63 -13.07
C ALA A 120 3.00 -10.83 -14.35
N GLN A 121 4.23 -10.36 -14.55
CA GLN A 121 4.60 -9.66 -15.80
C GLN A 121 4.45 -10.55 -17.02
N LYS A 122 4.98 -11.78 -16.96
CA LYS A 122 4.99 -12.71 -18.09
C LYS A 122 3.61 -13.26 -18.44
N LEU A 123 2.83 -13.66 -17.44
CA LEU A 123 1.57 -14.39 -17.66
C LEU A 123 0.35 -13.47 -17.70
N LEU A 124 0.39 -12.33 -16.98
CA LEU A 124 -0.74 -11.41 -16.87
C LEU A 124 -0.49 -10.07 -17.59
N GLY A 125 0.73 -9.81 -18.09
CA GLY A 125 1.11 -8.50 -18.60
C GLY A 125 0.96 -7.39 -17.55
N TRP A 126 1.10 -7.74 -16.26
CA TRP A 126 0.84 -6.83 -15.14
C TRP A 126 2.13 -6.43 -14.43
N ALA A 127 2.21 -5.16 -14.08
CA ALA A 127 3.17 -4.59 -13.16
C ALA A 127 2.52 -3.42 -12.41
N PRO A 128 2.95 -3.11 -11.17
CA PRO A 128 2.44 -1.96 -10.43
C PRO A 128 2.87 -0.66 -11.13
N ARG A 129 2.00 0.35 -11.11
CA ARG A 129 2.19 1.63 -11.80
C ARG A 129 2.13 2.83 -10.86
N ILE A 130 1.38 2.71 -9.75
CA ILE A 130 1.17 3.81 -8.82
C ILE A 130 2.42 3.98 -7.95
N GLU A 131 3.00 5.17 -8.01
CA GLU A 131 4.16 5.52 -7.19
C GLU A 131 3.75 5.67 -5.72
N LEU A 132 4.71 5.40 -4.80
CA LEU A 132 4.44 5.46 -3.36
C LEU A 132 3.89 6.82 -2.93
N ARG A 133 4.39 7.93 -3.48
CA ARG A 133 3.94 9.28 -3.15
C ARG A 133 2.46 9.47 -3.48
N GLU A 134 2.07 9.16 -4.70
CA GLU A 134 0.69 9.27 -5.18
C GLU A 134 -0.27 8.42 -4.34
N GLY A 135 0.07 7.15 -4.11
CA GLY A 135 -0.75 6.27 -3.30
C GLY A 135 -0.87 6.75 -1.84
N LEU A 136 0.21 7.32 -1.26
CA LEU A 136 0.16 7.91 0.07
C LEU A 136 -0.72 9.16 0.12
N GLU A 137 -0.65 10.06 -0.88
CA GLU A 137 -1.49 11.25 -0.96
C GLU A 137 -2.97 10.88 -0.92
N ASN A 138 -3.39 9.92 -1.76
CA ASN A 138 -4.77 9.42 -1.79
C ASN A 138 -5.17 8.76 -0.46
N THR A 139 -4.25 8.00 0.16
CA THR A 139 -4.52 7.33 1.43
C THR A 139 -4.66 8.33 2.57
N VAL A 140 -3.77 9.33 2.65
CA VAL A 140 -3.83 10.42 3.64
C VAL A 140 -5.13 11.21 3.49
N HIS A 141 -5.54 11.53 2.25
CA HIS A 141 -6.80 12.22 1.99
C HIS A 141 -8.00 11.44 2.55
N HIS A 142 -8.06 10.13 2.27
CA HIS A 142 -9.10 9.25 2.80
C HIS A 142 -9.12 9.23 4.33
N PHE A 143 -7.96 9.08 4.98
CA PHE A 143 -7.89 9.07 6.45
C PHE A 143 -8.26 10.41 7.07
N LYS A 144 -7.88 11.54 6.45
CA LYS A 144 -8.33 12.87 6.89
C LYS A 144 -9.86 12.96 6.90
N ALA A 145 -10.51 12.54 5.83
CA ALA A 145 -11.97 12.54 5.73
C ALA A 145 -12.61 11.61 6.77
N GLN A 146 -12.03 10.43 6.99
CA GLN A 146 -12.55 9.45 7.94
C GLN A 146 -12.37 9.88 9.41
N LEU A 147 -11.23 10.48 9.77
CA LEU A 147 -10.92 10.84 11.16
C LEU A 147 -11.54 12.16 11.60
N PHE A 148 -11.69 13.11 10.69
CA PHE A 148 -12.10 14.48 11.03
C PHE A 148 -13.45 14.89 10.45
N GLY A 149 -14.14 14.00 9.73
CA GLY A 149 -15.47 14.25 9.14
C GLY A 149 -15.47 15.36 8.09
N SER A 150 -16.64 15.93 7.84
CA SER A 150 -16.93 16.87 6.74
C SER A 150 -16.23 18.25 6.81
N MET A 151 -15.12 18.39 7.50
CA MET A 151 -14.29 19.60 7.42
C MET A 151 -13.45 19.69 6.14
N VAL A 152 -13.42 18.60 5.33
CA VAL A 152 -12.74 18.59 4.04
C VAL A 152 -13.82 18.55 2.97
N GLN A 153 -13.95 19.62 2.18
CA GLN A 153 -14.77 19.59 0.96
C GLN A 153 -14.27 18.44 0.08
N PRO A 154 -15.15 17.59 -0.47
CA PRO A 154 -14.74 16.59 -1.43
C PRO A 154 -14.29 17.30 -2.70
N GLU A 155 -13.01 17.57 -2.85
CA GLU A 155 -12.44 17.70 -4.18
C GLU A 155 -12.64 16.34 -4.85
N GLU A 156 -13.23 16.35 -6.02
CA GLU A 156 -13.63 15.18 -6.79
C GLU A 156 -12.47 14.17 -6.83
N ILE A 157 -12.68 13.02 -6.19
CA ILE A 157 -11.76 11.89 -6.32
C ILE A 157 -11.81 11.49 -7.79
N PRO A 158 -10.71 11.59 -8.56
CA PRO A 158 -10.71 11.04 -9.90
C PRO A 158 -11.02 9.56 -9.77
N VAL A 159 -12.15 9.13 -10.31
CA VAL A 159 -12.47 7.72 -10.44
C VAL A 159 -11.51 7.16 -11.47
N ALA A 160 -10.36 6.69 -11.00
CA ALA A 160 -9.38 6.03 -11.84
C ALA A 160 -9.94 4.67 -12.24
N PHE A 161 -10.20 4.58 -13.54
CA PHE A 161 -10.28 3.35 -14.30
C PHE A 161 -11.48 2.42 -14.02
N VAL A 162 -12.56 2.62 -14.75
CA VAL A 162 -13.50 1.55 -15.11
C VAL A 162 -12.97 0.95 -16.42
N PRO A 163 -12.52 -0.31 -16.47
CA PRO A 163 -12.17 -0.94 -17.74
C PRO A 163 -13.43 -1.04 -18.60
N GLU A 164 -13.43 -0.47 -19.80
CA GLU A 164 -14.44 -0.76 -20.80
C GLU A 164 -14.32 -2.24 -21.18
N PHE A 165 -15.33 -3.00 -20.80
CA PHE A 165 -15.48 -4.36 -21.30
C PHE A 165 -16.06 -4.25 -22.72
N SER A 166 -15.22 -4.46 -23.73
CA SER A 166 -15.70 -4.70 -25.09
C SER A 166 -16.26 -6.13 -25.13
N ASP A 167 -17.50 -6.26 -25.55
CA ASP A 167 -18.22 -7.52 -25.80
C ASP A 167 -17.53 -8.39 -26.86
#